data_f132c944ee6d4f104b27a5ba0e377a04
#
_entry.id   f132c944ee6d4f104b27a5ba0e377a04
#
_cell.length_a   1.000
_cell.length_b   1.000
_cell.length_c   1.000
_cell.angle_alpha   90.00
_cell.angle_beta   90.00
_cell.angle_gamma   90.00
#
_symmetry.space_group_name_H-M   'P 1'
#
loop_
_entity.id
_entity.type
_entity.pdbx_description
1 polymer ?
#
loop_
_entity_poly.entity_id
_entity_poly.type
_entity_poly.pdbx_seq_one_letter_code
_entity_poly.pdbx_strand_id
1 'polypeptide(L)'
;MGAKTWMLVYADGRASELLKYYPALDPEATTSLAKRLFPSATLEPIENDLSQTCPRDDTIYIGCFPGVSIIAAKEFGIDYPSKLAPTFLEAAGKASVYLHAMHSVMDWFAYATWTDGELQRSLSLSPDSGILEDIGQRADFEKPYWSGQRPVFDGEAEGNSYPFPFHPLELGEAALLELF
;
A
#
# COMPACT_ATOMS: atom_id res chain seq x y z
N MET A 1 4.33 6.96 -18.01
CA MET A 1 3.94 5.71 -17.30
C MET A 1 3.19 6.15 -16.06
N GLY A 2 1.97 5.65 -15.84
CA GLY A 2 1.20 6.05 -14.67
C GLY A 2 1.70 5.35 -13.41
N ALA A 3 1.62 6.02 -12.26
CA ALA A 3 1.92 5.42 -10.95
C ALA A 3 0.86 4.37 -10.61
N LYS A 4 1.31 3.17 -10.24
CA LYS A 4 0.46 2.07 -9.78
C LYS A 4 1.18 1.28 -8.70
N THR A 5 0.46 0.95 -7.64
CA THR A 5 0.95 0.07 -6.57
C THR A 5 -0.16 -0.88 -6.12
N TRP A 6 0.19 -2.12 -5.84
CA TRP A 6 -0.65 -3.12 -5.22
C TRP A 6 0.19 -3.83 -4.16
N MET A 7 0.37 -3.22 -3.01
CA MET A 7 1.43 -3.62 -2.08
C MET A 7 0.88 -3.88 -0.68
N LEU A 8 1.34 -4.96 -0.07
CA LEU A 8 1.15 -5.28 1.34
C LEU A 8 2.53 -5.46 1.98
N VAL A 9 2.74 -4.80 3.11
CA VAL A 9 4.02 -4.85 3.83
C VAL A 9 3.78 -5.29 5.27
N TYR A 10 4.59 -6.24 5.74
CA TYR A 10 4.70 -6.63 7.14
C TYR A 10 5.99 -6.07 7.69
N ALA A 11 5.95 -5.39 8.83
CA ALA A 11 7.15 -4.80 9.43
C ALA A 11 7.14 -4.91 10.96
N ASP A 12 8.27 -5.33 11.53
CA ASP A 12 8.51 -5.41 12.98
C ASP A 12 8.90 -4.03 13.58
N GLY A 13 8.77 -2.97 12.78
CA GLY A 13 9.09 -1.59 13.11
C GLY A 13 8.75 -0.67 11.94
N ARG A 14 9.44 0.46 11.82
CA ARG A 14 9.27 1.34 10.65
C ARG A 14 9.95 0.73 9.43
N ALA A 15 9.17 0.44 8.38
CA ALA A 15 9.70 -0.21 7.17
C ALA A 15 10.83 0.62 6.53
N SER A 16 10.70 1.96 6.49
CA SER A 16 11.73 2.87 5.98
C SER A 16 13.09 2.74 6.70
N GLU A 17 13.09 2.51 8.03
CA GLU A 17 14.32 2.30 8.79
C GLU A 17 14.91 0.91 8.55
N LEU A 18 14.07 -0.11 8.42
CA LEU A 18 14.49 -1.49 8.16
C LEU A 18 15.09 -1.65 6.77
N LEU A 19 14.59 -0.91 5.78
CA LEU A 19 15.05 -0.96 4.38
C LEU A 19 16.23 -0.02 4.08
N LYS A 20 16.53 0.93 4.96
CA LYS A 20 17.49 2.01 4.76
C LYS A 20 18.91 1.58 4.34
N TYR A 21 19.35 0.43 4.80
CA TYR A 21 20.71 -0.09 4.55
C TYR A 21 20.73 -1.21 3.52
N TYR A 22 19.71 -1.32 2.68
CA TYR A 22 19.60 -2.34 1.64
C TYR A 22 19.84 -3.76 2.17
N PRO A 23 19.01 -4.22 3.11
CA PRO A 23 19.20 -5.54 3.72
C PRO A 23 19.14 -6.64 2.66
N ALA A 24 19.88 -7.70 2.88
CA ALA A 24 19.86 -8.85 1.98
C ALA A 24 18.50 -9.57 2.06
N LEU A 25 18.02 -10.02 0.89
CA LEU A 25 16.84 -10.87 0.80
C LEU A 25 17.09 -12.18 1.57
N ASP A 26 16.09 -12.64 2.31
CA ASP A 26 16.03 -13.98 2.90
C ASP A 26 15.22 -14.92 1.98
N PRO A 27 15.87 -15.79 1.19
CA PRO A 27 15.17 -16.66 0.23
C PRO A 27 14.31 -17.73 0.90
N GLU A 28 14.70 -18.21 2.09
CA GLU A 28 13.96 -19.24 2.82
C GLU A 28 12.67 -18.66 3.41
N ALA A 29 12.76 -17.52 4.08
CA ALA A 29 11.61 -16.78 4.59
C ALA A 29 10.67 -16.36 3.45
N THR A 30 11.22 -15.87 2.33
CA THR A 30 10.45 -15.50 1.13
C THR A 30 9.67 -16.69 0.57
N THR A 31 10.32 -17.83 0.38
CA THR A 31 9.68 -19.05 -0.12
C THR A 31 8.60 -19.56 0.85
N SER A 32 8.88 -19.51 2.14
CA SER A 32 7.95 -19.96 3.18
C SER A 32 6.69 -19.07 3.21
N LEU A 33 6.85 -17.74 3.17
CA LEU A 33 5.74 -16.80 3.14
C LEU A 33 4.91 -16.96 1.85
N ALA A 34 5.57 -17.08 0.71
CA ALA A 34 4.92 -17.27 -0.58
C ALA A 34 4.04 -18.52 -0.60
N LYS A 35 4.55 -19.65 -0.14
CA LYS A 35 3.78 -20.92 -0.07
C LYS A 35 2.60 -20.84 0.92
N ARG A 36 2.75 -20.08 1.99
CA ARG A 36 1.69 -19.89 2.98
C ARG A 36 0.54 -19.04 2.42
N LEU A 37 0.87 -17.94 1.74
CA LEU A 37 -0.13 -17.00 1.21
C LEU A 37 -0.71 -17.48 -0.13
N PHE A 38 0.10 -18.09 -0.97
CA PHE A 38 -0.24 -18.50 -2.34
C PHE A 38 0.15 -19.96 -2.59
N PRO A 39 -0.51 -20.92 -1.95
CA PRO A 39 -0.10 -22.33 -1.97
C PRO A 39 -0.10 -22.97 -3.36
N SER A 40 -0.87 -22.41 -4.30
CA SER A 40 -0.97 -22.90 -5.69
C SER A 40 0.00 -22.22 -6.63
N ALA A 41 0.77 -21.22 -6.18
CA ALA A 41 1.69 -20.48 -7.05
C ALA A 41 2.95 -21.30 -7.38
N THR A 42 3.39 -21.19 -8.63
CA THR A 42 4.73 -21.63 -9.03
C THR A 42 5.72 -20.52 -8.69
N LEU A 43 6.75 -20.84 -7.93
CA LEU A 43 7.72 -19.86 -7.45
C LEU A 43 9.01 -19.96 -8.26
N GLU A 44 9.48 -18.80 -8.74
CA GLU A 44 10.74 -18.65 -9.44
C GLU A 44 11.55 -17.53 -8.77
N PRO A 45 12.82 -17.76 -8.41
CA PRO A 45 13.69 -16.68 -7.94
C PRO A 45 13.99 -15.73 -9.10
N ILE A 46 13.89 -14.43 -8.83
CA ILE A 46 14.21 -13.37 -9.79
C ILE A 46 15.21 -12.40 -9.17
N GLU A 47 16.10 -11.86 -10.00
CA GLU A 47 16.87 -10.66 -9.63
C GLU A 47 16.02 -9.45 -9.95
N ASN A 48 15.54 -8.76 -8.93
CA ASN A 48 14.71 -7.59 -9.08
C ASN A 48 14.89 -6.61 -7.92
N ASP A 49 14.29 -5.46 -8.05
CA ASP A 49 14.29 -4.42 -7.02
C ASP A 49 12.86 -4.13 -6.52
N LEU A 50 12.74 -3.20 -5.59
CA LEU A 50 11.46 -2.81 -4.99
C LEU A 50 10.55 -1.99 -5.93
N SER A 51 10.92 -1.80 -7.19
CA SER A 51 10.08 -1.10 -8.18
C SER A 51 8.92 -1.96 -8.70
N GLN A 52 8.96 -3.27 -8.48
CA GLN A 52 7.93 -4.22 -8.95
C GLN A 52 6.72 -4.27 -8.01
N THR A 53 6.08 -3.13 -7.81
CA THR A 53 4.92 -3.00 -6.90
C THR A 53 3.57 -3.08 -7.60
N CYS A 54 3.56 -3.30 -8.92
CA CYS A 54 2.35 -3.47 -9.73
C CYS A 54 2.48 -4.67 -10.66
N PRO A 55 2.39 -5.90 -10.14
CA PRO A 55 2.47 -7.10 -10.95
C PRO A 55 1.30 -7.19 -11.95
N ARG A 56 1.50 -7.98 -13.01
CA ARG A 56 0.43 -8.35 -13.94
C ARG A 56 -0.57 -9.27 -13.22
N ASP A 57 -1.75 -9.41 -13.81
CA ASP A 57 -2.71 -10.44 -13.41
C ASP A 57 -2.01 -11.80 -13.34
N ASP A 58 -2.36 -12.61 -12.35
CA ASP A 58 -1.79 -13.94 -12.11
C ASP A 58 -0.29 -13.97 -11.72
N THR A 59 0.30 -12.82 -11.44
CA THR A 59 1.69 -12.70 -10.97
C THR A 59 1.73 -12.08 -9.58
N ILE A 60 2.62 -12.58 -8.73
CA ILE A 60 2.92 -12.00 -7.43
C ILE A 60 4.43 -11.79 -7.30
N TYR A 61 4.84 -10.75 -6.58
CA TYR A 61 6.24 -10.58 -6.16
C TYR A 61 6.31 -10.57 -4.65
N ILE A 62 7.24 -11.31 -4.10
CA ILE A 62 7.45 -11.39 -2.64
C ILE A 62 8.94 -11.27 -2.34
N GLY A 63 9.27 -10.46 -1.35
CA GLY A 63 10.60 -10.35 -0.79
C GLY A 63 10.54 -10.24 0.73
N CYS A 64 11.21 -11.14 1.45
CA CYS A 64 11.40 -11.06 2.88
C CYS A 64 12.82 -10.59 3.19
N PHE A 65 12.93 -9.64 4.09
CA PHE A 65 14.17 -9.06 4.58
C PHE A 65 14.15 -9.07 6.11
N PRO A 66 15.26 -8.87 6.81
CA PRO A 66 15.26 -8.77 8.27
C PRO A 66 14.23 -7.76 8.79
N GLY A 67 13.20 -8.26 9.47
CA GLY A 67 12.14 -7.43 10.07
C GLY A 67 11.11 -6.84 9.11
N VAL A 68 11.20 -7.08 7.79
CA VAL A 68 10.24 -6.57 6.82
C VAL A 68 9.98 -7.55 5.69
N SER A 69 8.72 -7.73 5.31
CA SER A 69 8.32 -8.51 4.13
C SER A 69 7.43 -7.66 3.23
N ILE A 70 7.71 -7.68 1.93
CA ILE A 70 6.98 -6.93 0.93
C ILE A 70 6.32 -7.91 -0.02
N ILE A 71 5.03 -7.74 -0.25
CA ILE A 71 4.21 -8.56 -1.13
C ILE A 71 3.53 -7.61 -2.11
N ALA A 72 3.69 -7.87 -3.39
CA ALA A 72 2.96 -7.16 -4.44
C ALA A 72 2.07 -8.16 -5.17
N ALA A 73 0.76 -7.87 -5.17
CA ALA A 73 -0.25 -8.70 -5.83
C ALA A 73 -1.48 -7.87 -6.15
N LYS A 74 -2.18 -8.21 -7.22
CA LYS A 74 -3.40 -7.50 -7.64
C LYS A 74 -4.51 -7.57 -6.60
N GLU A 75 -4.52 -8.60 -5.77
CA GLU A 75 -5.46 -8.78 -4.66
C GLU A 75 -5.48 -7.61 -3.66
N PHE A 76 -4.43 -6.78 -3.63
CA PHE A 76 -4.36 -5.62 -2.75
C PHE A 76 -4.98 -4.35 -3.35
N GLY A 77 -5.38 -4.39 -4.62
CA GLY A 77 -6.14 -3.33 -5.26
C GLY A 77 -7.64 -3.42 -4.91
N ILE A 78 -7.99 -3.15 -3.66
CA ILE A 78 -9.36 -3.29 -3.13
C ILE A 78 -9.95 -1.95 -2.71
N ASP A 79 -11.22 -1.72 -3.07
CA ASP A 79 -11.93 -0.48 -2.78
C ASP A 79 -12.18 -0.26 -1.28
N TYR A 80 -12.18 -1.32 -0.50
CA TYR A 80 -12.41 -1.30 0.95
C TYR A 80 -11.24 -1.99 1.66
N PRO A 81 -10.12 -1.29 1.93
CA PRO A 81 -8.92 -1.89 2.54
C PRO A 81 -9.19 -2.60 3.87
N SER A 82 -10.15 -2.12 4.67
CA SER A 82 -10.58 -2.78 5.91
C SER A 82 -11.09 -4.21 5.69
N LYS A 83 -11.42 -4.58 4.46
CA LYS A 83 -11.88 -5.91 4.04
C LYS A 83 -10.76 -6.83 3.57
N LEU A 84 -9.50 -6.46 3.80
CA LEU A 84 -8.36 -7.34 3.50
C LEU A 84 -8.61 -8.74 4.08
N ALA A 85 -8.38 -9.77 3.28
CA ALA A 85 -8.68 -11.14 3.69
C ALA A 85 -7.90 -11.52 4.96
N PRO A 86 -8.55 -12.15 5.96
CA PRO A 86 -7.94 -12.47 7.25
C PRO A 86 -6.63 -13.25 7.14
N THR A 87 -6.48 -14.10 6.12
CA THR A 87 -5.27 -14.89 5.88
C THR A 87 -4.00 -14.02 5.74
N PHE A 88 -4.13 -12.82 5.18
CA PHE A 88 -3.01 -11.89 5.07
C PHE A 88 -2.67 -11.26 6.42
N LEU A 89 -3.67 -10.94 7.25
CA LEU A 89 -3.44 -10.40 8.58
C LEU A 89 -2.86 -11.47 9.53
N GLU A 90 -3.36 -12.69 9.48
CA GLU A 90 -2.87 -13.82 10.27
C GLU A 90 -1.41 -14.17 9.90
N ALA A 91 -1.04 -14.02 8.62
CA ALA A 91 0.31 -14.28 8.16
C ALA A 91 1.34 -13.28 8.71
N ALA A 92 0.93 -12.08 9.05
CA ALA A 92 1.80 -11.06 9.65
C ALA A 92 2.24 -11.40 11.07
N GLY A 93 1.46 -12.23 11.79
CA GLY A 93 1.74 -12.54 13.20
C GLY A 93 1.63 -11.30 14.08
N LYS A 94 2.74 -10.83 14.65
CA LYS A 94 2.81 -9.62 15.46
C LYS A 94 3.31 -8.38 14.73
N ALA A 95 3.73 -8.55 13.47
CA ALA A 95 4.21 -7.43 12.67
C ALA A 95 3.06 -6.44 12.38
N SER A 96 3.39 -5.18 12.29
CA SER A 96 2.46 -4.19 11.73
C SER A 96 2.21 -4.49 10.24
N VAL A 97 0.98 -4.25 9.79
CA VAL A 97 0.57 -4.48 8.42
C VAL A 97 0.23 -3.16 7.76
N TYR A 98 0.75 -2.95 6.57
CA TYR A 98 0.50 -1.77 5.76
C TYR A 98 0.03 -2.22 4.37
N LEU A 99 -1.16 -1.81 3.98
CA LEU A 99 -1.67 -1.95 2.62
C LEU A 99 -1.53 -0.60 1.91
N HIS A 100 -1.00 -0.61 0.71
CA HIS A 100 -0.93 0.56 -0.15
C HIS A 100 -1.29 0.19 -1.57
N ALA A 101 -2.28 0.86 -2.12
CA ALA A 101 -2.74 0.65 -3.48
C ALA A 101 -3.06 1.99 -4.15
N MET A 102 -2.61 2.14 -5.40
CA MET A 102 -2.89 3.36 -6.16
C MET A 102 -2.95 3.06 -7.66
N HIS A 103 -3.81 3.79 -8.38
CA HIS A 103 -4.03 3.60 -9.80
C HIS A 103 -4.23 4.93 -10.53
N SER A 104 -3.22 5.38 -11.26
CA SER A 104 -3.19 6.70 -11.88
C SER A 104 -4.18 6.93 -13.03
N VAL A 105 -4.75 5.87 -13.62
CA VAL A 105 -5.76 6.05 -14.68
C VAL A 105 -7.12 6.47 -14.10
N MET A 106 -7.36 6.14 -12.84
CA MET A 106 -8.62 6.44 -12.13
C MET A 106 -8.41 7.45 -11.01
N ASP A 107 -7.21 7.97 -10.85
CA ASP A 107 -6.79 8.80 -9.72
C ASP A 107 -7.23 8.21 -8.36
N TRP A 108 -7.26 6.85 -8.31
CA TRP A 108 -7.67 6.11 -7.14
C TRP A 108 -6.49 5.84 -6.21
N PHE A 109 -6.74 6.03 -4.93
CA PHE A 109 -5.80 5.72 -3.86
C PHE A 109 -6.52 5.02 -2.72
N ALA A 110 -5.89 3.99 -2.17
CA ALA A 110 -6.33 3.29 -0.98
C ALA A 110 -5.14 2.87 -0.12
N TYR A 111 -5.30 2.98 1.20
CA TYR A 111 -4.33 2.43 2.14
C TYR A 111 -5.00 2.03 3.44
N ALA A 112 -4.37 1.11 4.16
CA ALA A 112 -4.76 0.79 5.51
C ALA A 112 -3.56 0.32 6.35
N THR A 113 -3.69 0.49 7.66
CA THR A 113 -2.67 0.07 8.63
C THR A 113 -3.31 -0.71 9.77
N TRP A 114 -2.62 -1.78 10.19
CA TRP A 114 -2.98 -2.58 11.36
C TRP A 114 -1.78 -2.70 12.29
N THR A 115 -2.05 -2.69 13.58
CA THR A 115 -1.07 -2.94 14.63
C THR A 115 -1.66 -3.97 15.59
N ASP A 116 -0.89 -5.00 15.92
CA ASP A 116 -1.35 -6.12 16.75
C ASP A 116 -2.66 -6.77 16.24
N GLY A 117 -2.83 -6.80 14.91
CA GLY A 117 -4.02 -7.33 14.24
C GLY A 117 -5.24 -6.40 14.25
N GLU A 118 -5.17 -5.23 14.89
CA GLU A 118 -6.26 -4.26 14.97
C GLU A 118 -6.10 -3.17 13.91
N LEU A 119 -7.18 -2.88 13.17
CA LEU A 119 -7.22 -1.81 12.18
C LEU A 119 -7.05 -0.45 12.87
N GLN A 120 -6.03 0.28 12.48
CA GLN A 120 -5.74 1.63 12.98
C GLN A 120 -6.29 2.70 12.04
N ARG A 121 -6.09 2.50 10.74
CA ARG A 121 -6.50 3.44 9.71
C ARG A 121 -6.90 2.69 8.44
N SER A 122 -7.96 3.13 7.77
CA SER A 122 -8.31 2.73 6.41
C SER A 122 -8.90 3.91 5.66
N LEU A 123 -8.37 4.16 4.47
CA LEU A 123 -8.82 5.19 3.56
C LEU A 123 -8.88 4.64 2.14
N SER A 124 -9.95 4.94 1.42
CA SER A 124 -10.04 4.69 -0.02
C SER A 124 -10.87 5.77 -0.68
N LEU A 125 -10.37 6.33 -1.78
CA LEU A 125 -11.03 7.42 -2.48
C LEU A 125 -10.60 7.51 -3.96
N SER A 126 -11.49 8.06 -4.77
CA SER A 126 -11.22 8.46 -6.15
C SER A 126 -12.11 9.65 -6.54
N PRO A 127 -11.77 10.42 -7.58
CA PRO A 127 -12.63 11.50 -8.06
C PRO A 127 -14.05 11.05 -8.42
N ASP A 128 -14.15 9.90 -9.09
CA ASP A 128 -15.42 9.37 -9.60
C ASP A 128 -16.31 8.80 -8.49
N SER A 129 -15.71 8.12 -7.51
CA SER A 129 -16.44 7.43 -6.43
C SER A 129 -16.51 8.22 -5.13
N GLY A 130 -15.78 9.34 -5.03
CA GLY A 130 -15.64 10.07 -3.79
C GLY A 130 -14.84 9.29 -2.75
N ILE A 131 -15.21 9.43 -1.48
CA ILE A 131 -14.62 8.71 -0.36
C ILE A 131 -15.37 7.38 -0.19
N LEU A 132 -14.75 6.27 -0.54
CA LEU A 132 -15.30 4.92 -0.39
C LEU A 132 -15.19 4.42 1.05
N GLU A 133 -14.05 4.69 1.70
CA GLU A 133 -13.80 4.32 3.09
C GLU A 133 -12.96 5.40 3.79
N ASP A 134 -13.30 5.72 5.04
CA ASP A 134 -12.56 6.65 5.91
C ASP A 134 -12.75 6.18 7.37
N ILE A 135 -11.92 5.25 7.82
CA ILE A 135 -12.00 4.61 9.14
C ILE A 135 -10.74 4.93 9.95
N GLY A 136 -10.91 5.21 11.22
CA GLY A 136 -9.83 5.50 12.16
C GLY A 136 -9.38 6.97 12.14
N GLN A 137 -8.39 7.28 12.98
CA GLN A 137 -7.85 8.63 13.04
C GLN A 137 -6.93 8.90 11.86
N ARG A 138 -7.08 10.07 11.24
CA ARG A 138 -6.20 10.51 10.15
C ARG A 138 -4.75 10.62 10.62
N ALA A 139 -3.84 10.03 9.84
CA ALA A 139 -2.42 10.11 10.09
C ALA A 139 -1.89 11.55 9.91
N ASP A 140 -0.73 11.83 10.47
CA ASP A 140 -0.16 13.19 10.44
C ASP A 140 0.13 13.66 9.01
N PHE A 141 0.58 12.77 8.14
CA PHE A 141 0.85 13.11 6.74
C PHE A 141 -0.42 13.45 5.94
N GLU A 142 -1.61 13.00 6.36
CA GLU A 142 -2.88 13.33 5.72
C GLU A 142 -3.35 14.77 6.03
N LYS A 143 -2.99 15.32 7.20
CA LYS A 143 -3.52 16.59 7.70
C LYS A 143 -3.39 17.75 6.72
N PRO A 144 -2.23 17.98 6.06
CA PRO A 144 -2.09 19.05 5.07
C PRO A 144 -3.04 18.94 3.88
N TYR A 145 -3.37 17.71 3.48
CA TYR A 145 -4.29 17.45 2.37
C TYR A 145 -5.74 17.77 2.76
N TRP A 146 -6.21 17.23 3.86
CA TRP A 146 -7.57 17.47 4.34
C TRP A 146 -7.83 18.92 4.78
N SER A 147 -6.80 19.64 5.19
CA SER A 147 -6.91 21.07 5.55
C SER A 147 -6.87 22.04 4.35
N GLY A 148 -6.71 21.50 3.12
CA GLY A 148 -6.61 22.32 1.91
C GLY A 148 -5.25 23.01 1.71
N GLN A 149 -4.21 22.63 2.46
CA GLN A 149 -2.85 23.14 2.28
C GLN A 149 -2.14 22.52 1.07
N ARG A 150 -2.68 21.44 0.53
CA ARG A 150 -2.23 20.75 -0.69
C ARG A 150 -3.40 20.66 -1.68
N PRO A 151 -3.83 21.79 -2.24
CA PRO A 151 -4.94 21.79 -3.19
C PRO A 151 -4.54 21.13 -4.50
N VAL A 152 -5.52 20.58 -5.21
CA VAL A 152 -5.32 20.17 -6.61
C VAL A 152 -4.86 21.40 -7.41
N PHE A 153 -3.73 21.28 -8.07
CA PHE A 153 -3.22 22.34 -8.92
C PHE A 153 -3.75 22.13 -10.34
N ASP A 154 -4.93 22.65 -10.61
CA ASP A 154 -5.48 22.81 -11.95
C ASP A 154 -5.08 24.18 -12.50
N GLY A 155 -4.06 24.19 -13.36
CA GLY A 155 -3.53 25.43 -13.94
C GLY A 155 -4.51 26.25 -14.79
N GLU A 156 -5.74 25.77 -15.02
CA GLU A 156 -6.72 26.42 -15.90
C GLU A 156 -8.21 26.22 -15.48
N ALA A 157 -8.54 25.53 -14.40
CA ALA A 157 -9.93 25.25 -14.09
C ALA A 157 -10.49 26.14 -12.98
N GLU A 158 -11.55 26.84 -13.29
CA GLU A 158 -12.47 27.43 -12.31
C GLU A 158 -13.21 26.31 -11.57
N GLY A 159 -12.64 25.82 -10.47
CA GLY A 159 -13.24 24.87 -9.56
C GLY A 159 -12.58 23.49 -9.55
N ASN A 160 -12.18 23.07 -8.35
CA ASN A 160 -11.75 21.69 -8.12
C ASN A 160 -12.91 20.73 -8.43
N SER A 161 -12.73 19.85 -9.42
CA SER A 161 -13.72 18.84 -9.81
C SER A 161 -13.77 17.64 -8.85
N TYR A 162 -12.81 17.53 -7.93
CA TYR A 162 -12.77 16.45 -6.96
C TYR A 162 -13.71 16.68 -5.77
N PRO A 163 -14.32 15.64 -5.21
CA PRO A 163 -15.18 15.76 -4.02
C PRO A 163 -14.39 15.99 -2.71
N PHE A 164 -13.10 16.22 -2.80
CA PHE A 164 -12.16 16.51 -1.70
C PHE A 164 -11.08 17.50 -2.17
N PRO A 165 -10.38 18.19 -1.26
CA PRO A 165 -9.56 19.36 -1.63
C PRO A 165 -8.17 19.04 -2.20
N PHE A 166 -7.85 17.77 -2.50
CA PHE A 166 -6.51 17.34 -2.93
C PHE A 166 -6.56 16.28 -4.04
N HIS A 167 -5.42 16.05 -4.70
CA HIS A 167 -5.28 14.97 -5.66
C HIS A 167 -4.98 13.63 -4.95
N PRO A 168 -5.75 12.55 -5.18
CA PRO A 168 -5.58 11.28 -4.49
C PRO A 168 -4.17 10.69 -4.60
N LEU A 169 -3.55 10.79 -5.77
CA LEU A 169 -2.21 10.23 -5.97
C LEU A 169 -1.12 10.99 -5.22
N GLU A 170 -1.26 12.32 -5.03
CA GLU A 170 -0.32 13.07 -4.21
C GLU A 170 -0.37 12.62 -2.74
N LEU A 171 -1.58 12.35 -2.23
CA LEU A 171 -1.72 11.75 -0.91
C LEU A 171 -1.15 10.32 -0.87
N GLY A 172 -1.33 9.55 -1.95
CA GLY A 172 -0.77 8.21 -2.11
C GLY A 172 0.76 8.21 -2.10
N GLU A 173 1.39 9.16 -2.80
CA GLU A 173 2.84 9.34 -2.77
C GLU A 173 3.34 9.75 -1.38
N ALA A 174 2.62 10.64 -0.69
CA ALA A 174 2.95 11.01 0.69
C ALA A 174 2.85 9.80 1.65
N ALA A 175 1.86 8.93 1.44
CA ALA A 175 1.72 7.69 2.19
C ALA A 175 2.91 6.75 1.94
N LEU A 176 3.38 6.60 0.70
CA LEU A 176 4.58 5.81 0.39
C LEU A 176 5.81 6.33 1.14
N LEU A 177 6.03 7.65 1.16
CA LEU A 177 7.18 8.25 1.82
C LEU A 177 7.12 8.14 3.35
N GLU A 178 5.93 8.12 3.94
CA GLU A 178 5.78 8.07 5.40
C GLU A 178 5.76 6.64 5.94
N LEU A 179 5.16 5.70 5.20
CA LEU A 179 4.96 4.33 5.67
C LEU A 179 6.14 3.41 5.32
N PHE A 180 6.88 3.73 4.23
CA PHE A 180 7.95 2.88 3.67
C PHE A 180 9.24 3.64 3.41
#